data_7714dbf177ef5db2f446d91abf638430
#
_entry.id   7714dbf177ef5db2f446d91abf638430
#
_cell.length_a   1.000
_cell.length_b   1.000
_cell.length_c   1.000
_cell.angle_alpha   90.00
_cell.angle_beta   90.00
_cell.angle_gamma   90.00
#
_symmetry.space_group_name_H-M   'P 1'
#
loop_
_entity.id
_entity.type
_entity.pdbx_description
1 polymer ?
#
loop_
_entity_poly.entity_id
_entity_poly.type
_entity_poly.pdbx_seq_one_letter_code
_entity_poly.pdbx_strand_id
1 'polypeptide(L)'
;MARIFIFLLPFLSADVCLAKSFPMPLVIAHRGASGLLPEHTLEAYALAIEQGAHFIEPDLVITRDGILIARHENELSDTTDVAEKFASRVTTRMVDGKEVTGWFTEDFTAKEIATLRAKERLPFRNQASNGKFRIPTLDDILVLVQRESVRSGRPIGVYLETKHSTYFRDVGLALEPPVIRALTNAGLTQSTDWVFIQSFEIDNLRSLDTMTDLRLVQLLGVGHLTPYDQQDSDKVLTYESMMTDGGLAEIATYADAIGPWKSLIIPQDREGNLLPATDLIFRAHRAGLLVHAYTFRNEPRYLVKAYNGDPAAEYRRFFALGLDGVFTDFPATALAVLAE
;
A
#
# COMPACT_ATOMS: atom_id res chain seq x y z
N MET A 1 37.66 -59.24 -26.35
CA MET A 1 37.00 -58.78 -25.10
C MET A 1 36.81 -57.26 -25.17
N ALA A 2 35.61 -56.79 -25.51
CA ALA A 2 35.28 -55.37 -25.60
C ALA A 2 34.65 -54.96 -24.27
N ARG A 3 35.23 -53.97 -23.59
CA ARG A 3 34.67 -53.37 -22.36
C ARG A 3 33.75 -52.21 -22.77
N ILE A 4 32.46 -52.36 -22.51
CA ILE A 4 31.45 -51.32 -22.63
C ILE A 4 31.52 -50.44 -21.37
N PHE A 5 31.87 -49.17 -21.53
CA PHE A 5 31.75 -48.17 -20.49
C PHE A 5 30.35 -47.53 -20.56
N ILE A 6 29.54 -47.81 -19.55
CA ILE A 6 28.24 -47.12 -19.35
C ILE A 6 28.53 -45.84 -18.59
N PHE A 7 28.34 -44.69 -19.28
CA PHE A 7 28.31 -43.40 -18.65
C PHE A 7 26.92 -43.18 -18.02
N LEU A 8 26.84 -43.24 -16.69
CA LEU A 8 25.69 -42.70 -15.95
C LEU A 8 25.80 -41.17 -15.93
N LEU A 9 24.89 -40.50 -16.66
CA LEU A 9 24.62 -39.08 -16.48
C LEU A 9 23.81 -38.90 -15.17
N PRO A 10 24.23 -37.98 -14.27
CA PRO A 10 23.39 -37.65 -13.12
C PRO A 10 22.19 -36.84 -13.63
N PHE A 11 20.97 -37.35 -13.40
CA PHE A 11 19.77 -36.55 -13.48
C PHE A 11 19.86 -35.50 -12.37
N LEU A 12 20.16 -34.24 -12.72
CA LEU A 12 19.84 -33.10 -11.89
C LEU A 12 18.31 -32.96 -11.89
N SER A 13 17.67 -33.44 -10.83
CA SER A 13 16.31 -33.02 -10.50
C SER A 13 16.37 -31.52 -10.18
N ALA A 14 16.00 -30.72 -11.15
CA ALA A 14 15.63 -29.32 -10.87
C ALA A 14 14.35 -29.37 -10.03
N ASP A 15 14.49 -29.24 -8.73
CA ASP A 15 13.37 -28.85 -7.87
C ASP A 15 12.89 -27.49 -8.38
N VAL A 16 11.89 -27.52 -9.27
CA VAL A 16 11.10 -26.34 -9.59
C VAL A 16 10.33 -26.03 -8.31
N CYS A 17 10.92 -25.16 -7.50
CA CYS A 17 10.21 -24.50 -6.41
C CYS A 17 9.04 -23.77 -7.08
N LEU A 18 7.85 -24.37 -7.02
CA LEU A 18 6.60 -23.73 -7.38
C LEU A 18 6.41 -22.61 -6.37
N ALA A 19 7.02 -21.45 -6.64
CA ALA A 19 6.68 -20.20 -5.96
C ALA A 19 5.16 -20.10 -6.04
N LYS A 20 4.48 -20.02 -4.90
CA LYS A 20 3.03 -19.80 -4.84
C LYS A 20 2.76 -18.51 -5.60
N SER A 21 2.32 -18.61 -6.87
CA SER A 21 1.96 -17.45 -7.66
C SER A 21 0.74 -16.81 -7.02
N PHE A 22 0.76 -15.48 -6.87
CA PHE A 22 -0.43 -14.75 -6.47
C PHE A 22 -1.53 -14.87 -7.53
N PRO A 23 -2.81 -14.87 -7.14
CA PRO A 23 -3.88 -14.62 -8.10
C PRO A 23 -3.66 -13.25 -8.73
N MET A 24 -3.78 -13.13 -10.05
CA MET A 24 -3.61 -11.86 -10.75
C MET A 24 -4.87 -11.57 -11.58
N PRO A 25 -5.36 -10.32 -11.59
CA PRO A 25 -4.90 -9.16 -10.79
C PRO A 25 -5.20 -9.27 -9.30
N LEU A 26 -4.35 -8.68 -8.47
CA LEU A 26 -4.55 -8.58 -7.03
C LEU A 26 -5.64 -7.57 -6.68
N VAL A 27 -6.49 -7.90 -5.71
CA VAL A 27 -7.40 -6.94 -5.07
C VAL A 27 -6.84 -6.58 -3.70
N ILE A 28 -6.37 -5.34 -3.58
CA ILE A 28 -5.74 -4.77 -2.39
C ILE A 28 -6.75 -3.81 -1.76
N ALA A 29 -7.22 -4.14 -0.55
CA ALA A 29 -8.21 -3.35 0.17
C ALA A 29 -7.54 -2.12 0.81
N HIS A 30 -7.61 -0.98 0.11
CA HIS A 30 -7.01 0.29 0.48
C HIS A 30 -7.59 0.81 1.81
N ARG A 31 -6.77 0.71 2.87
CA ARG A 31 -7.14 1.04 4.26
C ARG A 31 -8.28 0.17 4.80
N GLY A 32 -8.43 -1.05 4.25
CA GLY A 32 -9.57 -1.94 4.48
C GLY A 32 -10.71 -1.71 3.48
N ALA A 33 -11.95 -2.12 3.83
CA ALA A 33 -13.15 -1.76 3.10
C ALA A 33 -13.55 -0.31 3.44
N SER A 34 -12.65 0.65 3.18
CA SER A 34 -12.72 2.04 3.64
C SER A 34 -13.85 2.85 3.00
N GLY A 35 -14.43 2.37 1.89
CA GLY A 35 -15.65 2.94 1.32
C GLY A 35 -16.91 2.66 2.15
N LEU A 36 -16.84 1.73 3.11
CA LEU A 36 -17.98 1.27 3.91
C LEU A 36 -17.83 1.51 5.41
N LEU A 37 -16.60 1.46 5.93
CA LEU A 37 -16.27 1.64 7.35
C LEU A 37 -15.09 2.63 7.49
N PRO A 38 -14.93 3.28 8.66
CA PRO A 38 -13.79 4.16 8.91
C PRO A 38 -12.46 3.49 8.57
N GLU A 39 -11.65 4.18 7.79
CA GLU A 39 -10.35 3.69 7.31
C GLU A 39 -9.42 3.26 8.47
N HIS A 40 -8.56 2.26 8.21
CA HIS A 40 -7.56 1.78 9.16
C HIS A 40 -8.12 1.32 10.50
N THR A 41 -9.22 0.57 10.46
CA THR A 41 -9.78 -0.12 11.63
C THR A 41 -9.75 -1.63 11.42
N LEU A 42 -9.65 -2.41 12.51
CA LEU A 42 -9.70 -3.88 12.40
C LEU A 42 -11.02 -4.35 11.76
N GLU A 43 -12.11 -3.62 11.99
CA GLU A 43 -13.43 -3.90 11.42
C GLU A 43 -13.44 -3.67 9.90
N ALA A 44 -12.79 -2.59 9.41
CA ALA A 44 -12.67 -2.34 7.97
C ALA A 44 -11.79 -3.40 7.28
N TYR A 45 -10.71 -3.83 7.93
CA TYR A 45 -9.88 -4.92 7.43
C TYR A 45 -10.61 -6.27 7.44
N ALA A 46 -11.30 -6.60 8.53
CA ALA A 46 -12.08 -7.83 8.62
C ALA A 46 -13.18 -7.90 7.56
N LEU A 47 -13.90 -6.78 7.33
CA LEU A 47 -14.91 -6.70 6.26
C LEU A 47 -14.28 -6.90 4.87
N ALA A 48 -13.13 -6.31 4.60
CA ALA A 48 -12.42 -6.49 3.33
C ALA A 48 -12.01 -7.96 3.11
N ILE A 49 -11.54 -8.63 4.16
CA ILE A 49 -11.18 -10.05 4.15
C ILE A 49 -12.43 -10.92 3.90
N GLU A 50 -13.54 -10.62 4.56
CA GLU A 50 -14.82 -11.31 4.38
C GLU A 50 -15.34 -11.16 2.95
N GLN A 51 -15.17 -9.98 2.33
CA GLN A 51 -15.49 -9.72 0.94
C GLN A 51 -14.57 -10.47 -0.04
N GLY A 52 -13.46 -11.06 0.41
CA GLY A 52 -12.56 -11.85 -0.41
C GLY A 52 -11.28 -11.14 -0.86
N ALA A 53 -10.99 -9.92 -0.37
CA ALA A 53 -9.74 -9.21 -0.70
C ALA A 53 -8.51 -10.10 -0.54
N HIS A 54 -7.55 -9.98 -1.46
CA HIS A 54 -6.32 -10.75 -1.42
C HIS A 54 -5.34 -10.18 -0.39
N PHE A 55 -5.28 -8.85 -0.32
CA PHE A 55 -4.45 -8.08 0.62
C PHE A 55 -5.29 -7.05 1.33
N ILE A 56 -4.95 -6.77 2.59
CA ILE A 56 -5.36 -5.55 3.28
C ILE A 56 -4.18 -4.59 3.29
N GLU A 57 -4.46 -3.30 3.18
CA GLU A 57 -3.42 -2.28 3.11
C GLU A 57 -3.54 -1.32 4.29
N PRO A 58 -2.58 -1.37 5.24
CA PRO A 58 -2.39 -0.37 6.28
C PRO A 58 -1.28 0.63 5.95
N ASP A 59 -1.60 1.92 6.07
CA ASP A 59 -0.63 3.00 6.16
C ASP A 59 -0.07 3.05 7.60
N LEU A 60 1.24 3.14 7.76
CA LEU A 60 1.90 3.09 9.05
C LEU A 60 2.55 4.42 9.43
N VAL A 61 2.24 4.86 10.62
CA VAL A 61 2.92 5.94 11.36
C VAL A 61 3.33 5.41 12.74
N ILE A 62 4.11 6.18 13.51
CA ILE A 62 4.68 5.70 14.76
C ILE A 62 4.32 6.61 15.93
N THR A 63 4.12 6.02 17.10
CA THR A 63 3.88 6.73 18.36
C THR A 63 5.19 7.18 19.01
N ARG A 64 5.10 8.07 20.01
CA ARG A 64 6.25 8.54 20.80
C ARG A 64 7.08 7.42 21.44
N ASP A 65 6.44 6.33 21.83
CA ASP A 65 7.07 5.15 22.45
C ASP A 65 7.43 4.05 21.44
N GLY A 66 7.44 4.38 20.13
CA GLY A 66 7.97 3.52 19.08
C GLY A 66 7.05 2.39 18.62
N ILE A 67 5.74 2.52 18.82
CA ILE A 67 4.74 1.53 18.37
C ILE A 67 4.13 1.98 17.05
N LEU A 68 4.14 1.10 16.05
CA LEU A 68 3.52 1.33 14.76
C LEU A 68 2.00 1.21 14.87
N ILE A 69 1.28 2.19 14.33
CA ILE A 69 -0.17 2.22 14.26
C ILE A 69 -0.63 2.50 12.83
N ALA A 70 -1.84 2.08 12.49
CA ALA A 70 -2.40 2.30 11.16
C ALA A 70 -3.12 3.64 11.09
N ARG A 71 -2.53 4.63 10.39
CA ARG A 71 -3.11 5.92 9.99
C ARG A 71 -2.42 6.45 8.74
N HIS A 72 -3.19 7.13 7.86
CA HIS A 72 -2.64 7.71 6.64
C HIS A 72 -1.72 8.90 6.92
N GLU A 73 -2.14 9.77 7.84
CA GLU A 73 -1.36 10.90 8.29
C GLU A 73 -0.90 10.69 9.73
N ASN A 74 0.21 11.29 10.12
CA ASN A 74 0.61 11.39 11.52
C ASN A 74 -0.24 12.40 12.28
N GLU A 75 -0.94 13.31 11.62
CA GLU A 75 -1.94 14.21 12.19
C GLU A 75 -3.29 13.48 12.32
N LEU A 76 -3.89 13.50 13.52
CA LEU A 76 -4.98 12.61 13.93
C LEU A 76 -6.38 13.22 13.88
N SER A 77 -6.53 14.53 13.71
CA SER A 77 -7.80 15.23 13.97
C SER A 77 -8.93 14.84 13.01
N ASP A 78 -8.61 14.63 11.73
CA ASP A 78 -9.59 14.32 10.70
C ASP A 78 -10.18 12.90 10.85
N THR A 79 -9.40 11.97 11.39
CA THR A 79 -9.74 10.54 11.42
C THR A 79 -9.99 9.99 12.81
N THR A 80 -9.90 10.84 13.86
CA THR A 80 -10.10 10.40 15.27
C THR A 80 -10.82 11.46 16.12
N ASP A 81 -11.21 11.07 17.34
CA ASP A 81 -11.76 11.96 18.36
C ASP A 81 -10.67 12.64 19.23
N VAL A 82 -9.44 12.78 18.74
CA VAL A 82 -8.28 13.29 19.49
C VAL A 82 -8.51 14.72 20.00
N ALA A 83 -9.09 15.59 19.18
CA ALA A 83 -9.37 16.97 19.56
C ALA A 83 -10.33 17.09 20.73
N GLU A 84 -11.27 16.15 20.88
CA GLU A 84 -12.20 16.10 22.00
C GLU A 84 -11.51 15.59 23.28
N LYS A 85 -10.63 14.60 23.18
CA LYS A 85 -9.97 13.95 24.32
C LYS A 85 -8.72 14.65 24.81
N PHE A 86 -8.00 15.30 23.91
CA PHE A 86 -6.71 15.91 24.20
C PHE A 86 -6.62 17.36 23.68
N ALA A 87 -7.67 18.16 23.83
CA ALA A 87 -7.80 19.50 23.28
C ALA A 87 -6.59 20.41 23.54
N SER A 88 -5.96 20.33 24.72
CA SER A 88 -4.81 21.15 25.10
C SER A 88 -3.48 20.73 24.50
N ARG A 89 -3.43 19.60 23.72
CA ARG A 89 -2.19 19.05 23.15
C ARG A 89 -2.02 19.36 21.66
N VAL A 90 -2.80 20.32 21.15
CA VAL A 90 -2.60 20.83 19.79
C VAL A 90 -1.21 21.49 19.67
N THR A 91 -0.51 21.20 18.57
CA THR A 91 0.81 21.76 18.28
C THR A 91 0.95 22.04 16.78
N THR A 92 2.02 22.71 16.37
CA THR A 92 2.34 22.98 14.96
C THR A 92 3.68 22.36 14.61
N ARG A 93 3.74 21.65 13.49
CA ARG A 93 4.94 20.98 12.99
C ARG A 93 5.11 21.19 11.49
N MET A 94 6.37 21.10 11.04
CA MET A 94 6.69 20.97 9.62
C MET A 94 6.69 19.47 9.29
N VAL A 95 5.74 19.01 8.48
CA VAL A 95 5.65 17.63 7.98
C VAL A 95 5.80 17.67 6.47
N ASP A 96 6.80 16.99 5.92
CA ASP A 96 7.11 16.96 4.50
C ASP A 96 7.09 18.35 3.83
N GLY A 97 7.76 19.31 4.49
CA GLY A 97 7.88 20.70 4.03
C GLY A 97 6.60 21.54 4.15
N LYS A 98 5.55 21.05 4.81
CA LYS A 98 4.29 21.79 5.05
C LYS A 98 4.09 22.06 6.54
N GLU A 99 3.68 23.28 6.86
CA GLU A 99 3.27 23.60 8.22
C GLU A 99 1.87 23.03 8.48
N VAL A 100 1.77 22.17 9.50
CA VAL A 100 0.53 21.51 9.92
C VAL A 100 0.29 21.78 11.39
N THR A 101 -0.94 22.17 11.75
CA THR A 101 -1.37 22.36 13.14
C THR A 101 -2.40 21.30 13.51
N GLY A 102 -2.16 20.55 14.58
CA GLY A 102 -3.05 19.46 15.00
C GLY A 102 -2.46 18.63 16.12
N TRP A 103 -2.79 17.35 16.13
CA TRP A 103 -2.37 16.35 17.13
C TRP A 103 -1.60 15.24 16.44
N PHE A 104 -0.31 15.13 16.72
CA PHE A 104 0.58 14.23 15.98
C PHE A 104 0.85 12.94 16.74
N THR A 105 0.92 11.80 16.03
CA THR A 105 1.11 10.47 16.61
C THR A 105 2.33 10.38 17.50
N GLU A 106 3.41 11.03 17.12
CA GLU A 106 4.68 11.08 17.85
C GLU A 106 4.65 11.92 19.14
N ASP A 107 3.55 12.59 19.42
CA ASP A 107 3.31 13.25 20.71
C ASP A 107 2.61 12.33 21.72
N PHE A 108 2.04 11.19 21.27
CA PHE A 108 1.26 10.28 22.08
C PHE A 108 1.93 8.93 22.23
N THR A 109 1.76 8.31 23.39
CA THR A 109 2.08 6.89 23.60
C THR A 109 1.01 6.00 22.96
N ALA A 110 1.35 4.75 22.65
CA ALA A 110 0.38 3.76 22.18
C ALA A 110 -0.81 3.58 23.16
N LYS A 111 -0.54 3.69 24.46
CA LYS A 111 -1.60 3.63 25.50
C LYS A 111 -2.59 4.79 25.38
N GLU A 112 -2.13 5.99 25.07
CA GLU A 112 -2.99 7.17 24.85
C GLU A 112 -3.77 7.00 23.55
N ILE A 113 -3.11 6.58 22.45
CA ILE A 113 -3.76 6.27 21.16
C ILE A 113 -4.85 5.22 21.31
N ALA A 114 -4.67 4.17 22.11
CA ALA A 114 -5.68 3.13 22.34
C ALA A 114 -6.99 3.66 22.97
N THR A 115 -6.96 4.87 23.55
CA THR A 115 -8.17 5.53 24.07
C THR A 115 -8.99 6.21 22.97
N LEU A 116 -8.38 6.53 21.83
CA LEU A 116 -9.03 7.20 20.70
C LEU A 116 -10.02 6.29 19.98
N ARG A 117 -10.90 6.92 19.20
CA ARG A 117 -11.86 6.24 18.34
C ARG A 117 -11.76 6.83 16.93
N ALA A 118 -11.85 5.93 15.96
CA ALA A 118 -11.83 6.28 14.55
C ALA A 118 -13.09 7.00 14.11
N LYS A 119 -12.94 7.92 13.16
CA LYS A 119 -14.02 8.66 12.49
C LYS A 119 -13.82 8.56 10.98
N GLU A 120 -14.91 8.54 10.24
CA GLU A 120 -14.92 8.70 8.79
C GLU A 120 -14.68 10.18 8.45
N ARG A 121 -13.58 10.46 7.72
CA ARG A 121 -13.19 11.82 7.35
C ARG A 121 -13.97 12.41 6.16
N LEU A 122 -14.56 11.55 5.34
CA LEU A 122 -15.28 11.97 4.14
C LEU A 122 -16.78 12.13 4.45
N PRO A 123 -17.33 13.36 4.47
CA PRO A 123 -18.68 13.62 4.97
C PRO A 123 -19.81 12.99 4.14
N PHE A 124 -19.51 12.57 2.91
CA PHE A 124 -20.49 11.89 2.04
C PHE A 124 -20.52 10.37 2.25
N ARG A 125 -19.57 9.79 3.02
CA ARG A 125 -19.58 8.39 3.43
C ARG A 125 -20.41 8.17 4.68
N ASN A 126 -20.69 6.90 5.00
CA ASN A 126 -21.50 6.55 6.17
C ASN A 126 -20.78 6.89 7.49
N GLN A 127 -21.35 7.81 8.25
CA GLN A 127 -20.83 8.29 9.52
C GLN A 127 -21.29 7.45 10.74
N ALA A 128 -22.15 6.43 10.55
CA ALA A 128 -22.79 5.69 11.65
C ALA A 128 -21.79 4.91 12.54
N SER A 129 -20.55 4.70 12.05
CA SER A 129 -19.51 3.99 12.80
C SER A 129 -18.49 4.92 13.49
N ASN A 130 -18.67 6.23 13.40
CA ASN A 130 -17.81 7.19 14.09
C ASN A 130 -17.83 6.95 15.61
N GLY A 131 -16.65 7.02 16.22
CA GLY A 131 -16.50 6.86 17.66
C GLY A 131 -16.64 5.42 18.20
N LYS A 132 -16.80 4.40 17.32
CA LYS A 132 -16.99 3.00 17.73
C LYS A 132 -15.69 2.20 17.73
N PHE A 133 -14.85 2.34 16.72
CA PHE A 133 -13.69 1.48 16.49
C PHE A 133 -12.40 2.10 17.03
N ARG A 134 -11.47 1.26 17.42
CA ARG A 134 -10.16 1.66 17.94
C ARG A 134 -9.18 1.89 16.79
N ILE A 135 -8.06 2.55 17.10
CA ILE A 135 -6.89 2.64 16.23
C ILE A 135 -6.04 1.39 16.47
N PRO A 136 -5.82 0.54 15.46
CA PRO A 136 -5.03 -0.67 15.62
C PRO A 136 -3.53 -0.38 15.55
N THR A 137 -2.75 -1.20 16.26
CA THR A 137 -1.30 -1.35 16.03
C THR A 137 -1.03 -2.27 14.85
N LEU A 138 0.20 -2.25 14.31
CA LEU A 138 0.61 -3.24 13.31
C LEU A 138 0.50 -4.67 13.85
N ASP A 139 0.86 -4.90 15.11
CA ASP A 139 0.74 -6.22 15.75
C ASP A 139 -0.72 -6.71 15.78
N ASP A 140 -1.69 -5.84 16.10
CA ASP A 140 -3.12 -6.17 16.05
C ASP A 140 -3.55 -6.60 14.65
N ILE A 141 -3.05 -5.93 13.63
CA ILE A 141 -3.35 -6.21 12.21
C ILE A 141 -2.75 -7.56 11.80
N LEU A 142 -1.49 -7.85 12.15
CA LEU A 142 -0.83 -9.12 11.83
C LEU A 142 -1.53 -10.29 12.51
N VAL A 143 -1.97 -10.13 13.76
CA VAL A 143 -2.80 -11.13 14.47
C VAL A 143 -4.13 -11.35 13.77
N LEU A 144 -4.82 -10.27 13.32
CA LEU A 144 -6.04 -10.39 12.53
C LEU A 144 -5.81 -11.21 11.26
N VAL A 145 -4.79 -10.87 10.48
CA VAL A 145 -4.47 -11.54 9.21
C VAL A 145 -4.18 -13.02 9.43
N GLN A 146 -3.37 -13.36 10.43
CA GLN A 146 -3.05 -14.76 10.76
C GLN A 146 -4.32 -15.53 11.13
N ARG A 147 -5.15 -14.98 12.03
CA ARG A 147 -6.42 -15.59 12.45
C ARG A 147 -7.35 -15.82 11.27
N GLU A 148 -7.53 -14.82 10.42
CA GLU A 148 -8.46 -14.89 9.30
C GLU A 148 -7.94 -15.78 8.17
N SER A 149 -6.63 -15.88 7.96
CA SER A 149 -6.02 -16.84 7.03
C SER A 149 -6.32 -18.27 7.45
N VAL A 150 -6.18 -18.59 8.76
CA VAL A 150 -6.53 -19.91 9.30
C VAL A 150 -8.03 -20.17 9.17
N ARG A 151 -8.88 -19.20 9.54
CA ARG A 151 -10.34 -19.32 9.52
C ARG A 151 -10.89 -19.55 8.11
N SER A 152 -10.36 -18.81 7.13
CA SER A 152 -10.84 -18.88 5.73
C SER A 152 -10.19 -19.99 4.90
N GLY A 153 -9.11 -20.61 5.39
CA GLY A 153 -8.34 -21.60 4.65
C GLY A 153 -7.60 -21.05 3.43
N ARG A 154 -7.48 -19.73 3.29
CA ARG A 154 -6.74 -19.06 2.23
C ARG A 154 -5.70 -18.10 2.79
N PRO A 155 -4.57 -17.87 2.12
CA PRO A 155 -3.65 -16.85 2.53
C PRO A 155 -4.29 -15.46 2.37
N ILE A 156 -4.02 -14.57 3.33
CA ILE A 156 -4.39 -13.17 3.31
C ILE A 156 -3.11 -12.39 3.48
N GLY A 157 -2.85 -11.45 2.57
CA GLY A 157 -1.64 -10.65 2.59
C GLY A 157 -1.79 -9.32 3.31
N VAL A 158 -0.65 -8.74 3.67
CA VAL A 158 -0.53 -7.36 4.15
C VAL A 158 0.29 -6.53 3.16
N TYR A 159 -0.18 -5.33 2.87
CA TYR A 159 0.44 -4.39 1.94
C TYR A 159 0.72 -3.09 2.68
N LEU A 160 1.88 -2.99 3.33
CA LEU A 160 2.20 -1.96 4.30
C LEU A 160 2.75 -0.70 3.62
N GLU A 161 2.21 0.48 3.90
CA GLU A 161 2.84 1.74 3.50
C GLU A 161 3.56 2.39 4.69
N THR A 162 4.83 2.77 4.50
CA THR A 162 5.56 3.61 5.45
C THR A 162 5.34 5.08 5.09
N LYS A 163 4.64 5.82 5.97
CA LYS A 163 4.28 7.23 5.77
C LYS A 163 5.33 8.16 6.35
N HIS A 164 5.61 9.27 5.64
CA HIS A 164 6.49 10.33 6.17
C HIS A 164 7.84 9.83 6.70
N SER A 165 8.48 8.88 5.99
CA SER A 165 9.65 8.16 6.51
C SER A 165 10.83 9.09 6.81
N THR A 166 11.09 10.08 5.95
CA THR A 166 12.13 11.09 6.19
C THR A 166 11.80 11.93 7.42
N TYR A 167 10.55 12.42 7.52
CA TYR A 167 10.12 13.19 8.69
C TYR A 167 10.32 12.39 9.99
N PHE A 168 9.86 11.15 10.04
CA PHE A 168 9.99 10.32 11.24
C PHE A 168 11.46 9.99 11.57
N ARG A 169 12.29 9.76 10.58
CA ARG A 169 13.74 9.59 10.78
C ARG A 169 14.38 10.82 11.39
N ASP A 170 14.02 12.01 10.91
CA ASP A 170 14.56 13.29 11.38
C ASP A 170 14.17 13.60 12.83
N VAL A 171 13.01 13.14 13.29
CA VAL A 171 12.60 13.25 14.70
C VAL A 171 13.03 12.05 15.55
N GLY A 172 13.88 11.14 15.02
CA GLY A 172 14.44 10.01 15.74
C GLY A 172 13.52 8.79 15.88
N LEU A 173 12.48 8.69 15.05
CA LEU A 173 11.46 7.66 15.07
C LEU A 173 11.39 6.89 13.74
N ALA A 174 12.53 6.50 13.15
CA ALA A 174 12.60 5.76 11.90
C ALA A 174 11.66 4.55 11.88
N LEU A 175 10.92 4.36 10.78
CA LEU A 175 9.87 3.34 10.65
C LEU A 175 10.43 1.97 10.25
N GLU A 176 11.54 1.91 9.51
CA GLU A 176 12.06 0.70 8.91
C GLU A 176 12.38 -0.39 9.96
N PRO A 177 13.16 -0.12 11.03
CA PRO A 177 13.51 -1.16 12.00
C PRO A 177 12.30 -1.75 12.73
N PRO A 178 11.31 -0.97 13.22
CA PRO A 178 10.12 -1.55 13.85
C PRO A 178 9.21 -2.30 12.89
N VAL A 179 9.11 -1.89 11.60
CA VAL A 179 8.36 -2.65 10.57
C VAL A 179 8.98 -4.02 10.38
N ILE A 180 10.29 -4.09 10.10
CA ILE A 180 10.99 -5.36 9.88
C ILE A 180 10.93 -6.25 11.12
N ARG A 181 11.06 -5.68 12.32
CA ARG A 181 10.96 -6.44 13.57
C ARG A 181 9.56 -7.04 13.75
N ALA A 182 8.49 -6.29 13.48
CA ALA A 182 7.11 -6.79 13.60
C ALA A 182 6.84 -7.93 12.60
N LEU A 183 7.26 -7.78 11.35
CA LEU A 183 7.13 -8.82 10.32
C LEU A 183 7.94 -10.08 10.67
N THR A 184 9.19 -9.92 11.13
CA THR A 184 10.05 -11.03 11.57
C THR A 184 9.40 -11.79 12.75
N ASN A 185 8.85 -11.08 13.73
CA ASN A 185 8.14 -11.68 14.87
C ASN A 185 6.89 -12.47 14.44
N ALA A 186 6.25 -12.04 13.33
CA ALA A 186 5.12 -12.74 12.74
C ALA A 186 5.54 -13.91 11.81
N GLY A 187 6.85 -14.15 11.61
CA GLY A 187 7.38 -15.19 10.73
C GLY A 187 7.30 -14.84 9.24
N LEU A 188 7.16 -13.56 8.89
CA LEU A 188 7.04 -13.05 7.53
C LEU A 188 8.39 -12.42 7.12
N THR A 189 9.23 -13.16 6.42
CA THR A 189 10.62 -12.75 6.11
C THR A 189 11.07 -13.06 4.69
N GLN A 190 10.27 -13.80 3.92
CA GLN A 190 10.68 -14.28 2.60
C GLN A 190 9.90 -13.58 1.48
N SER A 191 10.52 -13.42 0.33
CA SER A 191 9.87 -12.88 -0.88
C SER A 191 8.64 -13.69 -1.33
N THR A 192 8.49 -14.92 -0.87
CA THR A 192 7.31 -15.77 -1.12
C THR A 192 6.17 -15.54 -0.13
N ASP A 193 6.40 -14.78 0.94
CA ASP A 193 5.36 -14.43 1.90
C ASP A 193 4.37 -13.43 1.28
N TRP A 194 3.16 -13.42 1.81
CA TRP A 194 2.10 -12.54 1.34
C TRP A 194 2.25 -11.13 1.97
N VAL A 195 3.38 -10.50 1.67
CA VAL A 195 3.75 -9.17 2.15
C VAL A 195 4.29 -8.33 1.01
N PHE A 196 3.82 -7.09 0.93
CA PHE A 196 4.45 -6.00 0.20
C PHE A 196 4.67 -4.82 1.15
N ILE A 197 5.78 -4.11 0.96
CA ILE A 197 6.05 -2.85 1.68
C ILE A 197 6.21 -1.76 0.62
N GLN A 198 5.46 -0.68 0.76
CA GLN A 198 5.41 0.41 -0.20
C GLN A 198 5.79 1.75 0.43
N SER A 199 6.32 2.64 -0.39
CA SER A 199 6.61 4.01 -0.02
C SER A 199 6.63 4.92 -1.25
N PHE A 200 6.33 6.22 -1.04
CA PHE A 200 6.61 7.27 -2.01
C PHE A 200 8.08 7.69 -1.98
N GLU A 201 8.78 7.45 -0.86
CA GLU A 201 10.16 7.86 -0.63
C GLU A 201 11.13 6.77 -1.06
N ILE A 202 12.15 7.16 -1.85
CA ILE A 202 13.12 6.25 -2.47
C ILE A 202 14.13 5.74 -1.43
N ASP A 203 14.67 6.64 -0.59
CA ASP A 203 15.69 6.29 0.40
C ASP A 203 15.14 5.34 1.48
N ASN A 204 13.83 5.46 1.80
CA ASN A 204 13.14 4.52 2.66
C ASN A 204 13.14 3.11 2.05
N LEU A 205 12.76 2.96 0.77
CA LEU A 205 12.75 1.67 0.09
C LEU A 205 14.16 1.08 -0.07
N ARG A 206 15.15 1.90 -0.43
CA ARG A 206 16.55 1.45 -0.51
C ARG A 206 17.09 1.00 0.84
N SER A 207 16.69 1.67 1.93
CA SER A 207 17.02 1.22 3.29
C SER A 207 16.38 -0.14 3.59
N LEU A 208 15.09 -0.31 3.27
CA LEU A 208 14.35 -1.57 3.44
C LEU A 208 14.96 -2.72 2.61
N ASP A 209 15.37 -2.46 1.37
CA ASP A 209 16.02 -3.45 0.49
C ASP A 209 17.29 -4.06 1.11
N THR A 210 18.01 -3.28 1.93
CA THR A 210 19.16 -3.80 2.68
C THR A 210 18.79 -4.61 3.93
N MET A 211 17.53 -4.59 4.36
CA MET A 211 17.05 -5.16 5.63
C MET A 211 16.18 -6.40 5.47
N THR A 212 15.62 -6.63 4.28
CA THR A 212 14.65 -7.71 4.07
C THR A 212 14.64 -8.20 2.63
N ASP A 213 14.24 -9.48 2.44
CA ASP A 213 13.94 -10.08 1.12
C ASP A 213 12.45 -9.95 0.75
N LEU A 214 11.64 -9.24 1.55
CA LEU A 214 10.23 -9.00 1.26
C LEU A 214 10.06 -8.08 0.07
N ARG A 215 8.95 -8.21 -0.66
CA ARG A 215 8.69 -7.40 -1.85
C ARG A 215 8.48 -5.94 -1.53
N LEU A 216 9.17 -5.08 -2.27
CA LEU A 216 9.10 -3.64 -2.14
C LEU A 216 8.39 -3.00 -3.34
N VAL A 217 7.72 -1.88 -3.10
CA VAL A 217 6.91 -1.18 -4.12
C VAL A 217 7.17 0.31 -4.09
N GLN A 218 7.60 0.85 -5.20
CA GLN A 218 7.74 2.29 -5.37
C GLN A 218 6.41 2.90 -5.78
N LEU A 219 5.83 3.72 -4.92
CA LEU A 219 4.65 4.51 -5.24
C LEU A 219 5.02 5.70 -6.15
N LEU A 220 4.17 5.95 -7.15
CA LEU A 220 4.33 7.04 -8.11
C LEU A 220 3.15 8.00 -8.04
N GLY A 221 3.42 9.23 -7.62
CA GLY A 221 2.44 10.31 -7.49
C GLY A 221 2.23 11.10 -8.79
N VAL A 222 1.77 12.34 -8.65
CA VAL A 222 1.56 13.26 -9.79
C VAL A 222 2.88 13.51 -10.52
N GLY A 223 2.93 13.30 -11.82
CA GLY A 223 4.15 13.19 -12.63
C GLY A 223 5.19 14.30 -12.43
N HIS A 224 4.77 15.56 -12.31
CA HIS A 224 5.68 16.70 -12.15
C HIS A 224 6.19 16.91 -10.71
N LEU A 225 5.65 16.17 -9.73
CA LEU A 225 6.11 16.24 -8.34
C LEU A 225 7.35 15.38 -8.12
N THR A 226 8.14 15.77 -7.12
CA THR A 226 9.35 15.07 -6.67
C THR A 226 9.04 14.31 -5.38
N PRO A 227 9.53 13.05 -5.20
CA PRO A 227 9.51 12.39 -3.89
C PRO A 227 10.11 13.30 -2.82
N TYR A 228 9.52 13.28 -1.62
CA TYR A 228 9.92 14.25 -0.58
C TYR A 228 11.40 14.15 -0.22
N ASP A 229 11.91 12.97 -0.06
CA ASP A 229 13.31 12.66 0.26
C ASP A 229 14.33 13.02 -0.86
N GLN A 230 13.83 13.42 -2.06
CA GLN A 230 14.66 13.80 -3.20
C GLN A 230 14.58 15.30 -3.54
N GLN A 231 13.87 16.10 -2.73
CA GLN A 231 13.67 17.53 -3.03
C GLN A 231 14.96 18.37 -2.91
N ASP A 232 15.85 17.97 -2.02
CA ASP A 232 17.13 18.66 -1.78
C ASP A 232 18.29 18.08 -2.61
N SER A 233 18.02 17.17 -3.55
CA SER A 233 19.04 16.60 -4.40
C SER A 233 19.46 17.56 -5.52
N ASP A 234 20.74 17.53 -5.93
CA ASP A 234 21.26 18.31 -7.05
C ASP A 234 20.59 17.95 -8.41
N LYS A 235 19.90 16.82 -8.47
CA LYS A 235 19.15 16.36 -9.65
C LYS A 235 17.66 16.40 -9.34
N VAL A 236 16.92 17.16 -10.15
CA VAL A 236 15.46 17.17 -10.09
C VAL A 236 14.94 15.79 -10.53
N LEU A 237 14.53 14.96 -9.59
CA LEU A 237 13.93 13.67 -9.83
C LEU A 237 12.40 13.78 -9.66
N THR A 238 11.66 13.73 -10.76
CA THR A 238 10.20 13.75 -10.73
C THR A 238 9.62 12.36 -10.94
N TYR A 239 8.38 12.12 -10.51
CA TYR A 239 7.68 10.87 -10.79
C TYR A 239 7.59 10.60 -12.30
N GLU A 240 7.48 11.65 -13.13
CA GLU A 240 7.52 11.50 -14.59
C GLU A 240 8.86 10.94 -15.08
N SER A 241 9.99 11.45 -14.55
CA SER A 241 11.32 10.94 -14.88
C SER A 241 11.53 9.49 -14.41
N MET A 242 10.92 9.10 -13.28
CA MET A 242 10.95 7.73 -12.78
C MET A 242 10.18 6.75 -13.66
N MET A 243 9.20 7.22 -14.44
CA MET A 243 8.44 6.40 -15.38
C MET A 243 9.10 6.24 -16.76
N THR A 244 10.28 6.82 -17.02
CA THR A 244 11.07 6.54 -18.23
C THR A 244 11.67 5.13 -18.18
N ASP A 245 12.12 4.58 -19.32
CA ASP A 245 12.79 3.26 -19.33
C ASP A 245 13.99 3.21 -18.38
N GLY A 246 14.77 4.30 -18.31
CA GLY A 246 15.87 4.42 -17.36
C GLY A 246 15.41 4.50 -15.90
N GLY A 247 14.35 5.26 -15.63
CA GLY A 247 13.76 5.36 -14.28
C GLY A 247 13.16 4.04 -13.79
N LEU A 248 12.46 3.31 -14.66
CA LEU A 248 11.91 1.98 -14.33
C LEU A 248 13.03 0.96 -14.10
N ALA A 249 14.10 0.99 -14.92
CA ALA A 249 15.27 0.15 -14.68
C ALA A 249 15.97 0.45 -13.35
N GLU A 250 16.01 1.72 -12.95
CA GLU A 250 16.54 2.13 -11.63
C GLU A 250 15.65 1.63 -10.49
N ILE A 251 14.32 1.76 -10.59
CA ILE A 251 13.37 1.23 -9.59
C ILE A 251 13.55 -0.28 -9.43
N ALA A 252 13.71 -1.02 -10.52
CA ALA A 252 13.90 -2.47 -10.50
C ALA A 252 15.19 -2.92 -9.79
N THR A 253 16.09 -1.99 -9.39
CA THR A 253 17.28 -2.33 -8.59
C THR A 253 16.98 -2.45 -7.11
N TYR A 254 15.84 -1.92 -6.62
CA TYR A 254 15.48 -1.91 -5.20
C TYR A 254 14.00 -2.21 -4.92
N ALA A 255 13.17 -2.41 -5.95
CA ALA A 255 11.75 -2.72 -5.78
C ALA A 255 11.27 -3.74 -6.82
N ASP A 256 10.22 -4.50 -6.47
CA ASP A 256 9.61 -5.56 -7.28
C ASP A 256 8.39 -5.07 -8.07
N ALA A 257 7.84 -3.92 -7.67
CA ALA A 257 6.65 -3.35 -8.29
C ALA A 257 6.66 -1.83 -8.25
N ILE A 258 5.83 -1.23 -9.11
CA ILE A 258 5.43 0.17 -9.01
C ILE A 258 3.96 0.28 -8.61
N GLY A 259 3.62 1.30 -7.81
CA GLY A 259 2.25 1.68 -7.46
C GLY A 259 1.91 3.04 -8.09
N PRO A 260 1.50 3.12 -9.35
CA PRO A 260 1.18 4.39 -9.97
C PRO A 260 -0.23 4.87 -9.63
N TRP A 261 -0.40 6.21 -9.48
CA TRP A 261 -1.71 6.81 -9.55
C TRP A 261 -2.38 6.44 -10.88
N LYS A 262 -3.62 5.93 -10.83
CA LYS A 262 -4.32 5.36 -12.00
C LYS A 262 -4.35 6.30 -13.23
N SER A 263 -4.38 7.64 -13.01
CA SER A 263 -4.35 8.61 -14.10
C SER A 263 -2.99 8.71 -14.83
N LEU A 264 -1.93 8.09 -14.31
CA LEU A 264 -0.65 7.93 -15.04
C LEU A 264 -0.73 6.81 -16.09
N ILE A 265 -1.69 5.89 -15.93
CA ILE A 265 -1.97 4.79 -16.86
C ILE A 265 -3.00 5.21 -17.90
N ILE A 266 -4.14 5.75 -17.44
CA ILE A 266 -5.17 6.31 -18.34
C ILE A 266 -5.37 7.78 -17.96
N PRO A 267 -4.72 8.71 -18.66
CA PRO A 267 -4.84 10.13 -18.38
C PRO A 267 -6.24 10.67 -18.73
N GLN A 268 -6.52 11.87 -18.24
CA GLN A 268 -7.74 12.61 -18.53
C GLN A 268 -7.35 14.00 -19.04
N ASP A 269 -8.17 14.55 -19.94
CA ASP A 269 -8.08 15.94 -20.32
C ASP A 269 -8.71 16.87 -19.26
N ARG A 270 -8.67 18.18 -19.50
CA ARG A 270 -9.23 19.18 -18.58
C ARG A 270 -10.76 19.11 -18.46
N GLU A 271 -11.44 18.56 -19.44
CA GLU A 271 -12.88 18.34 -19.50
C GLU A 271 -13.30 17.04 -18.80
N GLY A 272 -12.32 16.21 -18.38
CA GLY A 272 -12.53 14.92 -17.72
C GLY A 272 -12.84 13.78 -18.70
N ASN A 273 -12.45 13.90 -19.98
CA ASN A 273 -12.53 12.79 -20.93
C ASN A 273 -11.27 11.92 -20.82
N LEU A 274 -11.43 10.61 -21.02
CA LEU A 274 -10.32 9.69 -21.04
C LEU A 274 -9.46 9.89 -22.29
N LEU A 275 -8.17 9.98 -22.10
CA LEU A 275 -7.18 9.92 -23.17
C LEU A 275 -6.78 8.46 -23.44
N PRO A 276 -6.05 8.17 -24.53
CA PRO A 276 -5.46 6.86 -24.76
C PRO A 276 -4.59 6.43 -23.56
N ALA A 277 -4.64 5.13 -23.23
CA ALA A 277 -3.76 4.57 -22.21
C ALA A 277 -2.29 4.79 -22.58
N THR A 278 -1.45 5.06 -21.60
CA THR A 278 0.00 5.11 -21.76
C THR A 278 0.57 3.70 -21.91
N ASP A 279 1.82 3.58 -22.28
CA ASP A 279 2.54 2.31 -22.34
C ASP A 279 3.25 1.94 -21.01
N LEU A 280 2.89 2.60 -19.89
CA LEU A 280 3.57 2.45 -18.61
C LEU A 280 3.57 0.99 -18.12
N ILE A 281 2.44 0.28 -18.20
CA ILE A 281 2.35 -1.13 -17.78
C ILE A 281 3.31 -1.99 -18.59
N PHE A 282 3.31 -1.84 -19.93
CA PHE A 282 4.20 -2.58 -20.80
C PHE A 282 5.68 -2.32 -20.50
N ARG A 283 6.07 -1.06 -20.27
CA ARG A 283 7.46 -0.69 -19.96
C ARG A 283 7.87 -1.18 -18.58
N ALA A 284 6.98 -1.11 -17.57
CA ALA A 284 7.22 -1.66 -16.24
C ALA A 284 7.46 -3.17 -16.28
N HIS A 285 6.59 -3.92 -16.99
CA HIS A 285 6.76 -5.36 -17.18
C HIS A 285 8.08 -5.71 -17.88
N ARG A 286 8.50 -4.92 -18.88
CA ARG A 286 9.81 -5.09 -19.53
C ARG A 286 10.98 -4.87 -18.58
N ALA A 287 10.82 -4.01 -17.60
CA ALA A 287 11.81 -3.80 -16.53
C ALA A 287 11.75 -4.85 -15.42
N GLY A 288 10.79 -5.80 -15.48
CA GLY A 288 10.58 -6.84 -14.46
C GLY A 288 9.72 -6.41 -13.27
N LEU A 289 9.05 -5.25 -13.36
CA LEU A 289 8.23 -4.67 -12.31
C LEU A 289 6.75 -5.03 -12.48
N LEU A 290 6.07 -5.44 -11.40
CA LEU A 290 4.61 -5.51 -11.34
C LEU A 290 4.01 -4.10 -11.27
N VAL A 291 2.73 -3.96 -11.63
CA VAL A 291 2.02 -2.66 -11.60
C VAL A 291 0.73 -2.78 -10.78
N HIS A 292 0.69 -2.11 -9.62
CA HIS A 292 -0.46 -2.07 -8.72
C HIS A 292 -1.00 -0.64 -8.62
N ALA A 293 -2.07 -0.31 -9.34
CA ALA A 293 -2.55 1.07 -9.44
C ALA A 293 -3.48 1.48 -8.30
N TYR A 294 -3.42 2.73 -7.86
CA TYR A 294 -4.27 3.32 -6.84
C TYR A 294 -5.02 4.55 -7.35
N THR A 295 -6.15 5.00 -6.80
CA THR A 295 -7.07 4.30 -5.94
C THR A 295 -8.41 4.23 -6.65
N PHE A 296 -9.00 3.04 -6.67
CA PHE A 296 -10.30 2.79 -7.28
C PHE A 296 -11.41 3.00 -6.24
N ARG A 297 -12.46 3.72 -6.63
CA ARG A 297 -13.57 4.10 -5.75
C ARG A 297 -14.88 4.04 -6.52
N ASN A 298 -15.95 3.67 -5.81
CA ASN A 298 -17.28 3.51 -6.44
C ASN A 298 -18.08 4.81 -6.52
N GLU A 299 -17.73 5.81 -5.70
CA GLU A 299 -18.50 7.03 -5.62
C GLU A 299 -18.42 7.84 -6.92
N PRO A 300 -19.57 8.36 -7.44
CA PRO A 300 -19.62 9.06 -8.74
C PRO A 300 -18.63 10.23 -8.86
N ARG A 301 -18.30 10.88 -7.75
CA ARG A 301 -17.34 12.00 -7.73
C ARG A 301 -15.90 11.61 -8.07
N TYR A 302 -15.57 10.33 -7.97
CA TYR A 302 -14.26 9.77 -8.30
C TYR A 302 -14.22 9.03 -9.64
N LEU A 303 -15.39 8.84 -10.26
CA LEU A 303 -15.50 8.20 -11.55
C LEU A 303 -15.47 9.22 -12.69
N VAL A 304 -14.72 8.90 -13.72
CA VAL A 304 -14.73 9.67 -14.96
C VAL A 304 -16.07 9.54 -15.64
N LYS A 305 -16.56 10.61 -16.28
CA LYS A 305 -17.84 10.64 -16.99
C LYS A 305 -18.02 9.50 -18.01
N ALA A 306 -16.92 9.08 -18.65
CA ALA A 306 -16.91 7.99 -19.62
C ALA A 306 -17.40 6.65 -19.07
N TYR A 307 -17.36 6.45 -17.76
CA TYR A 307 -17.86 5.24 -17.11
C TYR A 307 -19.36 5.31 -16.75
N ASN A 308 -20.05 6.42 -17.04
CA ASN A 308 -21.48 6.61 -16.82
C ASN A 308 -21.98 6.22 -15.41
N GLY A 309 -21.14 6.42 -14.39
CA GLY A 309 -21.45 6.05 -13.01
C GLY A 309 -21.33 4.55 -12.70
N ASP A 310 -20.83 3.74 -13.64
CA ASP A 310 -20.51 2.32 -13.42
C ASP A 310 -19.05 2.12 -12.98
N PRO A 311 -18.77 1.88 -11.70
CA PRO A 311 -17.41 1.62 -11.24
C PRO A 311 -16.83 0.32 -11.81
N ALA A 312 -17.65 -0.68 -12.12
CA ALA A 312 -17.18 -1.93 -12.72
C ALA A 312 -16.57 -1.71 -14.12
N ALA A 313 -17.09 -0.74 -14.88
CA ALA A 313 -16.50 -0.37 -16.18
C ALA A 313 -15.08 0.17 -16.06
N GLU A 314 -14.75 0.90 -14.97
CA GLU A 314 -13.38 1.34 -14.69
C GLU A 314 -12.46 0.13 -14.45
N TYR A 315 -12.83 -0.80 -13.58
CA TYR A 315 -12.02 -2.00 -13.30
C TYR A 315 -11.81 -2.84 -14.57
N ARG A 316 -12.88 -3.15 -15.33
CA ARG A 316 -12.76 -3.91 -16.59
C ARG A 316 -11.74 -3.28 -17.54
N ARG A 317 -11.76 -1.95 -17.66
CA ARG A 317 -10.84 -1.22 -18.54
C ARG A 317 -9.39 -1.36 -18.11
N PHE A 318 -9.12 -1.22 -16.81
CA PHE A 318 -7.75 -1.33 -16.30
C PHE A 318 -7.24 -2.78 -16.32
N PHE A 319 -8.08 -3.76 -15.99
CA PHE A 319 -7.70 -5.17 -16.07
C PHE A 319 -7.40 -5.61 -17.51
N ALA A 320 -8.14 -5.08 -18.49
CA ALA A 320 -7.88 -5.35 -19.91
C ALA A 320 -6.53 -4.79 -20.40
N LEU A 321 -5.91 -3.86 -19.69
CA LEU A 321 -4.55 -3.36 -19.98
C LEU A 321 -3.43 -4.24 -19.40
N GLY A 322 -3.76 -5.31 -18.67
CA GLY A 322 -2.78 -6.20 -18.03
C GLY A 322 -2.26 -5.69 -16.69
N LEU A 323 -3.07 -4.91 -15.95
CA LEU A 323 -2.72 -4.44 -14.61
C LEU A 323 -2.62 -5.62 -13.63
N ASP A 324 -1.57 -5.65 -12.81
CA ASP A 324 -1.28 -6.76 -11.88
C ASP A 324 -2.02 -6.64 -10.54
N GLY A 325 -2.48 -5.44 -10.18
CA GLY A 325 -3.26 -5.23 -8.97
C GLY A 325 -3.90 -3.86 -8.87
N VAL A 326 -4.93 -3.77 -8.04
CA VAL A 326 -5.68 -2.53 -7.78
C VAL A 326 -5.82 -2.28 -6.29
N PHE A 327 -5.55 -1.05 -5.86
CA PHE A 327 -5.95 -0.55 -4.55
C PHE A 327 -7.37 0.00 -4.63
N THR A 328 -8.26 -0.54 -3.81
CA THR A 328 -9.68 -0.17 -3.84
C THR A 328 -10.28 0.04 -2.46
N ASP A 329 -11.11 1.09 -2.33
CA ASP A 329 -11.94 1.31 -1.15
C ASP A 329 -13.15 0.35 -1.09
N PHE A 330 -13.44 -0.37 -2.21
CA PHE A 330 -14.59 -1.27 -2.36
C PHE A 330 -14.18 -2.64 -2.92
N PRO A 331 -13.52 -3.51 -2.13
CA PRO A 331 -12.97 -4.77 -2.62
C PRO A 331 -13.98 -5.67 -3.33
N ALA A 332 -15.23 -5.72 -2.83
CA ALA A 332 -16.29 -6.55 -3.43
C ALA A 332 -16.57 -6.21 -4.90
N THR A 333 -16.46 -4.93 -5.29
CA THR A 333 -16.68 -4.50 -6.69
C THR A 333 -15.57 -5.00 -7.61
N ALA A 334 -14.31 -4.86 -7.20
CA ALA A 334 -13.18 -5.36 -7.97
C ALA A 334 -13.23 -6.89 -8.14
N LEU A 335 -13.57 -7.62 -7.05
CA LEU A 335 -13.69 -9.08 -7.06
C LEU A 335 -14.85 -9.55 -7.94
N ALA A 336 -15.99 -8.84 -7.94
CA ALA A 336 -17.10 -9.17 -8.82
C ALA A 336 -16.72 -9.08 -10.31
N VAL A 337 -15.94 -8.06 -10.68
CA VAL A 337 -15.42 -7.91 -12.05
C VAL A 337 -14.42 -9.01 -12.42
N LEU A 338 -13.58 -9.46 -11.46
CA LEU A 338 -12.66 -10.58 -11.72
C LEU A 338 -13.35 -11.94 -11.88
N ALA A 339 -14.59 -12.06 -11.41
CA ALA A 339 -15.39 -13.29 -11.52
C ALA A 339 -16.21 -13.37 -12.82
N GLU A 340 -16.25 -12.30 -13.62
CA GLU A 340 -16.90 -12.26 -14.96
C GLU A 340 -16.10 -13.05 -16.00
#